data_3485b8d029ae5afddcf7a75196418e19
#
_entry.id   3485b8d029ae5afddcf7a75196418e19
#
_cell.length_a   1.000
_cell.length_b   1.000
_cell.length_c   1.000
_cell.angle_alpha   90.00
_cell.angle_beta   90.00
_cell.angle_gamma   90.00
#
_symmetry.space_group_name_H-M   'P 1'
#
loop_
_entity.id
_entity.type
_entity.pdbx_description
1 polymer ?
#
loop_
_entity_poly.entity_id
_entity_poly.type
_entity_poly.pdbx_seq_one_letter_code
_entity_poly.pdbx_strand_id
1 'polypeptide(L)'
;MMKIPRCKGARDLLPEDMLRFRQIEEAFRTLCTLWGYQEIRTPTLEYLHLFTSAGTLTPEMLSRVYTFLDWDGWSGERVVLRPDGTIPTARFYVENMADSPLARLFYVENMFSFEGTGQKSRERWQCGAEMIGGMAPEGDAELIMLALEILNKIMLSPVSVKLSHVGVFKSLLKEMGLTDEEQARQLKEILSGDIRTINSIEGQPPGLRRFVNLIIDLQGESEGFMENLKSVLPVKFKAARACLEDLERIVNLLEGIGQHYQIDFASAKGFEYYTGMVYQFYSEGNVLGNGGRYDELIPLIGGKNIPACGFALFADRIDPVVNEGKGAPVNILLSSEIDRPERMKSLFEVAGLLRAEGYVVRIDLGDGSSAPFRWKISLNKKGKQIQFNLTDMATGTKEAGITRKRLLQLLKSGAK
;
A
#
# COMPACT_ATOMS: atom_id res chain seq x y z
N MET A 1 27.20 -29.64 5.16
CA MET A 1 27.12 -28.48 4.28
C MET A 1 26.65 -27.27 5.08
N MET A 2 27.39 -26.19 5.06
CA MET A 2 26.99 -24.94 5.72
C MET A 2 25.90 -24.28 4.87
N LYS A 3 24.69 -24.07 5.44
CA LYS A 3 23.64 -23.34 4.74
C LYS A 3 24.04 -21.87 4.62
N ILE A 4 24.01 -21.32 3.43
CA ILE A 4 24.18 -19.88 3.20
C ILE A 4 22.90 -19.19 3.65
N PRO A 5 22.95 -18.35 4.70
CA PRO A 5 21.76 -17.66 5.18
C PRO A 5 21.38 -16.50 4.24
N ARG A 6 20.11 -16.12 4.22
CA ARG A 6 19.65 -14.88 3.60
C ARG A 6 20.11 -13.66 4.39
N CYS A 7 20.10 -12.49 3.77
CA CYS A 7 20.43 -11.23 4.44
C CYS A 7 19.52 -10.98 5.66
N LYS A 8 20.10 -10.47 6.75
CA LYS A 8 19.33 -10.09 7.94
C LYS A 8 18.29 -9.03 7.58
N GLY A 9 17.05 -9.21 8.04
CA GLY A 9 15.95 -8.30 7.75
C GLY A 9 15.33 -8.45 6.37
N ALA A 10 15.80 -9.38 5.53
CA ALA A 10 15.11 -9.82 4.32
C ALA A 10 14.28 -11.08 4.61
N ARG A 11 13.16 -11.24 3.92
CA ARG A 11 12.31 -12.44 4.00
C ARG A 11 11.97 -12.95 2.61
N ASP A 12 11.80 -14.26 2.50
CA ASP A 12 11.19 -14.86 1.32
C ASP A 12 9.67 -14.82 1.52
N LEU A 13 8.92 -14.52 0.48
CA LEU A 13 7.48 -14.68 0.46
C LEU A 13 7.17 -16.10 -0.02
N LEU A 14 6.56 -16.89 0.84
CA LEU A 14 6.15 -18.24 0.51
C LEU A 14 4.93 -18.23 -0.43
N PRO A 15 4.61 -19.36 -1.11
CA PRO A 15 3.44 -19.42 -2.00
C PRO A 15 2.13 -18.94 -1.36
N GLU A 16 1.93 -19.22 -0.09
CA GLU A 16 0.76 -18.79 0.69
C GLU A 16 0.77 -17.27 0.93
N ASP A 17 1.93 -16.69 1.26
CA ASP A 17 2.10 -15.24 1.37
C ASP A 17 1.81 -14.56 0.03
N MET A 18 2.26 -15.17 -1.09
CA MET A 18 2.03 -14.65 -2.42
C MET A 18 0.56 -14.69 -2.83
N LEU A 19 -0.23 -15.66 -2.37
CA LEU A 19 -1.69 -15.67 -2.62
C LEU A 19 -2.34 -14.45 -1.96
N ARG A 20 -2.03 -14.18 -0.69
CA ARG A 20 -2.53 -13.01 0.05
C ARG A 20 -2.08 -11.71 -0.60
N PHE A 21 -0.80 -11.61 -0.93
CA PHE A 21 -0.25 -10.43 -1.59
C PHE A 21 -0.94 -10.13 -2.92
N ARG A 22 -1.21 -11.15 -3.76
CA ARG A 22 -1.92 -10.97 -5.04
C ARG A 22 -3.36 -10.50 -4.85
N GLN A 23 -4.05 -10.92 -3.81
CA GLN A 23 -5.39 -10.41 -3.51
C GLN A 23 -5.37 -8.92 -3.17
N ILE A 24 -4.38 -8.48 -2.40
CA ILE A 24 -4.19 -7.05 -2.09
C ILE A 24 -3.91 -6.27 -3.36
N GLU A 25 -2.95 -6.72 -4.18
CA GLU A 25 -2.60 -6.08 -5.45
C GLU A 25 -3.78 -5.99 -6.40
N GLU A 26 -4.54 -7.07 -6.58
CA GLU A 26 -5.70 -7.12 -7.49
C GLU A 26 -6.79 -6.16 -7.06
N ALA A 27 -7.12 -6.13 -5.77
CA ALA A 27 -8.12 -5.21 -5.22
C ALA A 27 -7.68 -3.76 -5.39
N PHE A 28 -6.41 -3.46 -5.06
CA PHE A 28 -5.84 -2.12 -5.18
C PHE A 28 -5.84 -1.62 -6.62
N ARG A 29 -5.27 -2.39 -7.57
CA ARG A 29 -5.23 -2.02 -8.99
C ARG A 29 -6.61 -1.83 -9.58
N THR A 30 -7.52 -2.74 -9.26
CA THR A 30 -8.90 -2.69 -9.76
C THR A 30 -9.60 -1.42 -9.30
N LEU A 31 -9.58 -1.12 -8.01
CA LEU A 31 -10.25 0.06 -7.47
C LEU A 31 -9.58 1.35 -7.91
N CYS A 32 -8.25 1.46 -7.88
CA CYS A 32 -7.57 2.63 -8.40
C CYS A 32 -7.94 2.91 -9.86
N THR A 33 -7.99 1.87 -10.71
CA THR A 33 -8.41 2.01 -12.12
C THR A 33 -9.87 2.46 -12.25
N LEU A 34 -10.78 1.91 -11.44
CA LEU A 34 -12.20 2.30 -11.43
C LEU A 34 -12.40 3.76 -10.97
N TRP A 35 -11.52 4.27 -10.10
CA TRP A 35 -11.50 5.67 -9.67
C TRP A 35 -10.76 6.59 -10.65
N GLY A 36 -10.26 6.07 -11.77
CA GLY A 36 -9.60 6.85 -12.83
C GLY A 36 -8.13 7.13 -12.59
N TYR A 37 -7.49 6.40 -11.67
CA TYR A 37 -6.04 6.48 -11.48
C TYR A 37 -5.30 5.63 -12.50
N GLN A 38 -4.11 6.08 -12.92
CA GLN A 38 -3.25 5.43 -13.89
C GLN A 38 -2.06 4.77 -13.20
N GLU A 39 -1.79 3.51 -13.54
CA GLU A 39 -0.64 2.80 -13.00
C GLU A 39 0.67 3.30 -13.58
N ILE A 40 1.63 3.57 -12.71
CA ILE A 40 3.01 3.89 -13.08
C ILE A 40 3.98 2.93 -12.39
N ARG A 41 5.20 2.91 -12.87
CA ARG A 41 6.32 2.25 -12.21
C ARG A 41 7.54 3.14 -12.28
N THR A 42 8.12 3.45 -11.11
CA THR A 42 9.35 4.23 -11.01
C THR A 42 10.57 3.32 -10.88
N PRO A 43 11.77 3.78 -11.19
CA PRO A 43 12.99 3.01 -10.97
C PRO A 43 13.19 2.65 -9.48
N THR A 44 13.81 1.51 -9.22
CA THR A 44 14.19 1.11 -7.85
C THR A 44 15.36 1.95 -7.32
N LEU A 45 16.22 2.41 -8.23
CA LEU A 45 17.34 3.30 -7.95
C LEU A 45 16.96 4.72 -8.32
N GLU A 46 17.21 5.65 -7.40
CA GLU A 46 17.01 7.08 -7.58
C GLU A 46 18.25 7.83 -7.07
N TYR A 47 18.47 9.04 -7.53
CA TYR A 47 19.55 9.87 -7.00
C TYR A 47 19.25 10.33 -5.57
N LEU A 48 20.27 10.29 -4.71
CA LEU A 48 20.13 10.73 -3.31
C LEU A 48 19.66 12.19 -3.21
N HIS A 49 20.10 13.05 -4.14
CA HIS A 49 19.74 14.47 -4.14
C HIS A 49 18.24 14.70 -4.34
N LEU A 50 17.51 13.79 -5.01
CA LEU A 50 16.06 13.86 -5.13
C LEU A 50 15.40 13.91 -3.75
N PHE A 51 15.80 13.03 -2.85
CA PHE A 51 15.24 12.95 -1.51
C PHE A 51 15.74 14.06 -0.57
N THR A 52 17.00 14.49 -0.71
CA THR A 52 17.54 15.59 0.10
C THR A 52 16.95 16.95 -0.32
N SER A 53 16.72 17.18 -1.61
CA SER A 53 16.08 18.40 -2.12
C SER A 53 14.61 18.49 -1.71
N ALA A 54 13.91 17.38 -1.65
CA ALA A 54 12.55 17.30 -1.13
C ALA A 54 12.44 17.64 0.38
N GLY A 55 13.56 17.83 1.07
CA GLY A 55 13.60 18.14 2.50
C GLY A 55 13.07 16.98 3.39
N THR A 56 12.90 15.80 2.82
CA THR A 56 12.24 14.66 3.48
C THR A 56 13.19 13.76 4.24
N LEU A 57 14.48 13.85 3.97
CA LEU A 57 15.50 13.06 4.66
C LEU A 57 16.14 13.86 5.78
N THR A 58 15.62 13.71 6.99
CA THR A 58 16.36 14.11 8.18
C THR A 58 17.66 13.32 8.30
N PRO A 59 18.66 13.79 9.07
CA PRO A 59 19.86 13.01 9.35
C PRO A 59 19.58 11.61 9.87
N GLU A 60 18.48 11.44 10.62
CA GLU A 60 18.04 10.15 11.14
C GLU A 60 17.48 9.25 10.02
N MET A 61 16.71 9.78 9.09
CA MET A 61 16.21 9.04 7.93
C MET A 61 17.33 8.73 6.94
N LEU A 62 18.27 9.65 6.73
CA LEU A 62 19.48 9.40 5.92
C LEU A 62 20.27 8.19 6.41
N SER A 63 20.35 7.98 7.73
CA SER A 63 21.02 6.81 8.31
C SER A 63 20.31 5.48 8.00
N ARG A 64 19.06 5.53 7.51
CA ARG A 64 18.24 4.36 7.19
C ARG A 64 18.11 4.11 5.69
N VAL A 65 18.77 4.88 4.85
CA VAL A 65 18.71 4.74 3.40
C VAL A 65 19.90 3.94 2.90
N TYR A 66 19.66 2.97 2.02
CA TYR A 66 20.72 2.27 1.30
C TYR A 66 21.29 3.18 0.22
N THR A 67 22.53 3.64 0.40
CA THR A 67 23.21 4.50 -0.57
C THR A 67 24.39 3.80 -1.21
N PHE A 68 24.61 4.04 -2.49
CA PHE A 68 25.72 3.53 -3.30
C PHE A 68 26.34 4.68 -4.08
N LEU A 69 27.57 4.52 -4.52
CA LEU A 69 28.13 5.35 -5.58
C LEU A 69 27.60 4.84 -6.92
N ASP A 70 27.15 5.75 -7.78
CA ASP A 70 26.82 5.38 -9.15
C ASP A 70 28.13 5.10 -9.91
N TRP A 71 28.23 3.88 -10.45
CA TRP A 71 29.44 3.41 -11.15
C TRP A 71 29.43 3.77 -12.63
N ASP A 72 28.82 4.89 -13.02
CA ASP A 72 28.95 5.42 -14.38
C ASP A 72 30.38 5.86 -14.73
N GLY A 73 31.27 5.80 -13.73
CA GLY A 73 32.70 6.04 -13.84
C GLY A 73 33.12 7.51 -13.79
N TRP A 74 32.20 8.47 -13.77
CA TRP A 74 32.53 9.88 -13.94
C TRP A 74 31.83 10.86 -13.02
N SER A 75 30.58 10.63 -12.62
CA SER A 75 29.79 11.63 -11.87
C SER A 75 30.10 11.65 -10.37
N GLY A 76 30.49 10.52 -9.78
CA GLY A 76 30.64 10.36 -8.33
C GLY A 76 29.32 10.59 -7.57
N GLU A 77 28.19 10.60 -8.27
CA GLU A 77 26.90 10.80 -7.68
C GLU A 77 26.47 9.62 -6.81
N ARG A 78 25.61 9.89 -5.84
CA ARG A 78 25.07 8.85 -4.96
C ARG A 78 23.67 8.49 -5.40
N VAL A 79 23.45 7.21 -5.58
CA VAL A 79 22.15 6.60 -5.78
C VAL A 79 21.67 5.90 -4.52
N VAL A 80 20.37 5.74 -4.39
CA VAL A 80 19.72 5.08 -3.27
C VAL A 80 18.74 4.03 -3.77
N LEU A 81 18.57 2.96 -3.00
CA LEU A 81 17.34 2.17 -3.11
C LEU A 81 16.20 3.02 -2.55
N ARG A 82 15.15 3.25 -3.33
CA ARG A 82 14.05 4.14 -2.94
C ARG A 82 13.46 3.78 -1.56
N PRO A 83 13.48 4.71 -0.61
CA PRO A 83 12.90 4.51 0.71
C PRO A 83 11.40 4.81 0.77
N ASP A 84 10.88 5.47 -0.27
CA ASP A 84 9.54 6.02 -0.38
C ASP A 84 9.07 5.96 -1.84
N GLY A 85 7.76 5.90 -2.09
CA GLY A 85 7.18 5.87 -3.44
C GLY A 85 6.60 7.21 -3.90
N THR A 86 6.25 8.10 -2.97
CA THR A 86 5.65 9.41 -3.26
C THR A 86 6.64 10.32 -3.99
N ILE A 87 7.88 10.42 -3.50
CA ILE A 87 8.92 11.30 -4.08
C ILE A 87 9.29 10.88 -5.51
N PRO A 88 9.54 9.58 -5.82
CA PRO A 88 9.72 9.13 -7.19
C PRO A 88 8.51 9.39 -8.09
N THR A 89 7.28 9.27 -7.56
CA THR A 89 6.06 9.60 -8.30
C THR A 89 5.97 11.11 -8.60
N ALA A 90 6.32 11.94 -7.64
CA ALA A 90 6.40 13.39 -7.84
C ALA A 90 7.42 13.77 -8.91
N ARG A 91 8.63 13.16 -8.91
CA ARG A 91 9.63 13.32 -9.98
C ARG A 91 9.08 12.87 -11.32
N PHE A 92 8.44 11.69 -11.37
CA PHE A 92 7.82 11.19 -12.59
C PHE A 92 6.82 12.19 -13.17
N TYR A 93 5.99 12.81 -12.33
CA TYR A 93 5.05 13.85 -12.76
C TYR A 93 5.79 15.06 -13.35
N VAL A 94 6.81 15.58 -12.64
CA VAL A 94 7.58 16.74 -13.09
C VAL A 94 8.23 16.50 -14.44
N GLU A 95 8.76 15.30 -14.68
CA GLU A 95 9.45 14.96 -15.93
C GLU A 95 8.50 14.64 -17.10
N ASN A 96 7.34 14.03 -16.83
CA ASN A 96 6.52 13.45 -17.89
C ASN A 96 5.12 14.06 -18.02
N MET A 97 4.62 14.75 -16.98
CA MET A 97 3.23 15.20 -16.91
C MET A 97 3.08 16.67 -16.42
N ALA A 98 4.16 17.46 -16.42
CA ALA A 98 4.19 18.82 -15.86
C ALA A 98 3.14 19.79 -16.45
N ASP A 99 2.58 19.50 -17.59
CA ASP A 99 1.51 20.28 -18.24
C ASP A 99 0.10 19.77 -17.89
N SER A 100 -0.01 18.63 -17.23
CA SER A 100 -1.31 18.14 -16.74
C SER A 100 -1.74 18.91 -15.49
N PRO A 101 -2.89 19.58 -15.50
CA PRO A 101 -3.36 20.32 -14.33
C PRO A 101 -3.82 19.40 -13.19
N LEU A 102 -4.11 18.15 -13.49
CA LEU A 102 -4.52 17.11 -12.55
C LEU A 102 -4.02 15.76 -13.02
N ALA A 103 -3.22 15.11 -12.19
CA ALA A 103 -2.76 13.74 -12.42
C ALA A 103 -3.22 12.84 -11.25
N ARG A 104 -3.80 11.69 -11.59
CA ARG A 104 -4.16 10.61 -10.69
C ARG A 104 -3.29 9.41 -11.01
N LEU A 105 -2.36 9.09 -10.13
CA LEU A 105 -1.34 8.05 -10.34
C LEU A 105 -1.39 7.03 -9.22
N PHE A 106 -1.06 5.78 -9.52
CA PHE A 106 -0.88 4.77 -8.48
C PHE A 106 0.29 3.82 -8.82
N TYR A 107 0.82 3.19 -7.79
CA TYR A 107 1.92 2.23 -7.91
C TYR A 107 1.77 1.07 -6.92
N VAL A 108 2.36 -0.08 -7.26
CA VAL A 108 2.58 -1.20 -6.34
C VAL A 108 4.05 -1.58 -6.43
N GLU A 109 4.81 -1.18 -5.42
CA GLU A 109 6.27 -1.23 -5.47
C GLU A 109 6.89 -1.54 -4.10
N ASN A 110 8.12 -2.05 -4.12
CA ASN A 110 8.90 -2.29 -2.92
C ASN A 110 9.69 -1.05 -2.50
N MET A 111 9.79 -0.83 -1.19
CA MET A 111 10.55 0.22 -0.54
C MET A 111 11.62 -0.38 0.34
N PHE A 112 12.77 0.30 0.45
CA PHE A 112 13.93 -0.21 1.15
C PHE A 112 14.33 0.71 2.29
N SER A 113 14.55 0.12 3.48
CA SER A 113 15.07 0.87 4.61
C SER A 113 16.10 0.05 5.38
N PHE A 114 17.23 0.67 5.71
CA PHE A 114 18.22 0.04 6.57
C PHE A 114 17.77 0.10 8.02
N GLU A 115 17.56 -1.07 8.60
CA GLU A 115 17.25 -1.19 10.03
C GLU A 115 18.38 -1.99 10.71
N GLY A 116 19.10 -1.32 11.61
CA GLY A 116 20.35 -1.86 12.18
C GLY A 116 20.19 -3.10 13.06
N THR A 117 19.01 -3.40 13.60
CA THR A 117 18.83 -4.39 14.66
C THR A 117 18.12 -5.67 14.26
N GLY A 118 17.74 -5.85 12.98
CA GLY A 118 17.17 -7.11 12.50
C GLY A 118 15.74 -7.44 12.99
N GLN A 119 15.06 -6.52 13.66
CA GLN A 119 13.68 -6.70 14.13
C GLN A 119 12.63 -6.29 13.11
N LYS A 120 13.01 -5.56 12.06
CA LYS A 120 12.09 -5.07 11.04
C LYS A 120 12.54 -5.48 9.66
N SER A 121 11.57 -5.65 8.74
CA SER A 121 11.85 -5.94 7.34
C SER A 121 12.57 -4.75 6.70
N ARG A 122 13.64 -5.05 5.95
CA ARG A 122 14.42 -4.06 5.18
C ARG A 122 13.81 -3.78 3.81
N GLU A 123 12.92 -4.62 3.38
CA GLU A 123 12.13 -4.49 2.17
C GLU A 123 10.65 -4.56 2.55
N ARG A 124 9.86 -3.62 2.08
CA ARG A 124 8.41 -3.51 2.34
C ARG A 124 7.70 -3.23 1.04
N TRP A 125 6.50 -3.77 0.90
CA TRP A 125 5.66 -3.51 -0.25
C TRP A 125 4.64 -2.44 0.07
N GLN A 126 4.57 -1.43 -0.81
CA GLN A 126 3.60 -0.35 -0.73
C GLN A 126 2.67 -0.38 -1.95
N CYS A 127 1.39 -0.15 -1.69
CA CYS A 127 0.37 0.15 -2.67
C CYS A 127 0.01 1.63 -2.48
N GLY A 128 0.51 2.52 -3.33
CA GLY A 128 0.36 3.97 -3.18
C GLY A 128 -0.47 4.59 -4.28
N ALA A 129 -1.26 5.61 -3.92
CA ALA A 129 -2.01 6.43 -4.87
C ALA A 129 -1.75 7.91 -4.56
N GLU A 130 -1.45 8.68 -5.62
CA GLU A 130 -1.03 10.07 -5.56
C GLU A 130 -1.90 10.91 -6.49
N MET A 131 -2.37 12.05 -5.99
CA MET A 131 -3.11 13.05 -6.75
C MET A 131 -2.32 14.37 -6.76
N ILE A 132 -1.87 14.76 -7.94
CA ILE A 132 -1.15 16.02 -8.14
C ILE A 132 -2.08 16.97 -8.89
N GLY A 133 -2.36 18.16 -8.31
CA GLY A 133 -3.36 19.10 -8.76
C GLY A 133 -4.69 19.05 -8.02
N GLY A 134 -4.85 18.11 -7.09
CA GLY A 134 -6.06 17.98 -6.28
C GLY A 134 -6.16 19.02 -5.17
N MET A 135 -7.20 19.86 -5.22
CA MET A 135 -7.43 20.89 -4.21
C MET A 135 -7.90 20.28 -2.89
N ALA A 136 -7.59 20.95 -1.78
CA ALA A 136 -8.12 20.63 -0.46
C ALA A 136 -9.54 21.22 -0.29
N PRO A 137 -10.44 20.57 0.45
CA PRO A 137 -10.32 19.25 1.05
C PRO A 137 -10.77 18.08 0.13
N GLU A 138 -11.27 18.37 -1.08
CA GLU A 138 -11.90 17.40 -1.96
C GLU A 138 -10.92 16.30 -2.42
N GLY A 139 -9.66 16.70 -2.73
CA GLY A 139 -8.62 15.73 -3.11
C GLY A 139 -8.24 14.80 -1.96
N ASP A 140 -8.17 15.36 -0.73
CA ASP A 140 -7.90 14.55 0.46
C ASP A 140 -9.04 13.55 0.74
N ALA A 141 -10.29 14.03 0.60
CA ALA A 141 -11.48 13.21 0.75
C ALA A 141 -11.51 12.04 -0.25
N GLU A 142 -11.22 12.33 -1.54
CA GLU A 142 -11.17 11.31 -2.59
C GLU A 142 -10.18 10.19 -2.23
N LEU A 143 -8.97 10.54 -1.78
CA LEU A 143 -7.94 9.56 -1.43
C LEU A 143 -8.29 8.76 -0.17
N ILE A 144 -8.86 9.40 0.85
CA ILE A 144 -9.34 8.69 2.06
C ILE A 144 -10.42 7.68 1.68
N MET A 145 -11.39 8.09 0.85
CA MET A 145 -12.48 7.21 0.42
C MET A 145 -11.99 6.05 -0.44
N LEU A 146 -11.06 6.30 -1.37
CA LEU A 146 -10.46 5.25 -2.18
C LEU A 146 -9.73 4.22 -1.29
N ALA A 147 -8.92 4.68 -0.35
CA ALA A 147 -8.19 3.78 0.55
C ALA A 147 -9.14 2.95 1.43
N LEU A 148 -10.20 3.57 1.96
CA LEU A 148 -11.22 2.88 2.75
C LEU A 148 -11.97 1.84 1.93
N GLU A 149 -12.36 2.16 0.69
CA GLU A 149 -13.03 1.21 -0.20
C GLU A 149 -12.15 0.00 -0.48
N ILE A 150 -10.84 0.22 -0.73
CA ILE A 150 -9.87 -0.86 -0.92
C ILE A 150 -9.78 -1.73 0.33
N LEU A 151 -9.55 -1.13 1.50
CA LEU A 151 -9.38 -1.87 2.75
C LEU A 151 -10.64 -2.62 3.16
N ASN A 152 -11.81 -1.99 3.08
CA ASN A 152 -13.09 -2.63 3.41
C ASN A 152 -13.44 -3.79 2.46
N LYS A 153 -12.93 -3.77 1.22
CA LYS A 153 -13.12 -4.86 0.27
C LYS A 153 -12.29 -6.11 0.60
N ILE A 154 -11.10 -5.92 1.20
CA ILE A 154 -10.13 -7.00 1.41
C ILE A 154 -10.04 -7.48 2.86
N MET A 155 -10.53 -6.70 3.83
CA MET A 155 -10.44 -7.02 5.26
C MET A 155 -11.79 -7.40 5.86
N LEU A 156 -11.79 -8.34 6.82
CA LEU A 156 -12.98 -8.68 7.62
C LEU A 156 -13.14 -7.73 8.80
N SER A 157 -12.03 -7.34 9.41
CA SER A 157 -12.05 -6.47 10.59
C SER A 157 -12.33 -5.02 10.19
N PRO A 158 -13.11 -4.28 11.00
CA PRO A 158 -13.40 -2.88 10.72
C PRO A 158 -12.13 -2.04 10.59
N VAL A 159 -12.14 -1.12 9.62
CA VAL A 159 -11.08 -0.15 9.40
C VAL A 159 -11.50 1.19 9.97
N SER A 160 -10.63 1.80 10.75
CA SER A 160 -10.81 3.14 11.30
C SER A 160 -9.76 4.10 10.72
N VAL A 161 -10.08 5.39 10.72
CA VAL A 161 -9.19 6.45 10.24
C VAL A 161 -8.83 7.37 11.40
N LYS A 162 -7.52 7.62 11.59
CA LYS A 162 -7.03 8.72 12.41
C LYS A 162 -6.77 9.91 11.53
N LEU A 163 -7.26 11.06 11.94
CA LEU A 163 -7.13 12.32 11.23
C LEU A 163 -6.28 13.30 12.03
N SER A 164 -5.41 14.00 11.35
CA SER A 164 -4.62 15.10 11.88
C SER A 164 -4.44 16.17 10.81
N HIS A 165 -3.91 17.34 11.19
CA HIS A 165 -3.63 18.40 10.25
C HIS A 165 -2.36 19.18 10.62
N VAL A 166 -1.24 18.88 9.94
CA VAL A 166 0.06 19.51 10.20
C VAL A 166 0.02 21.01 9.99
N GLY A 167 -0.78 21.49 9.04
CA GLY A 167 -0.99 22.90 8.77
C GLY A 167 -1.50 23.69 9.97
N VAL A 168 -2.22 23.06 10.91
CA VAL A 168 -2.63 23.74 12.16
C VAL A 168 -1.39 24.15 12.94
N PHE A 169 -0.43 23.26 13.13
CA PHE A 169 0.79 23.56 13.88
C PHE A 169 1.68 24.56 13.13
N LYS A 170 1.92 24.35 11.83
CA LYS A 170 2.68 25.30 10.99
C LYS A 170 2.09 26.71 11.06
N SER A 171 0.76 26.82 10.91
CA SER A 171 0.08 28.10 10.96
C SER A 171 0.15 28.76 12.34
N LEU A 172 -0.03 28.00 13.41
CA LEU A 172 0.10 28.50 14.77
C LEU A 172 1.49 29.07 15.03
N LEU A 173 2.54 28.32 14.72
CA LEU A 173 3.93 28.74 14.94
C LEU A 173 4.25 30.00 14.15
N LYS A 174 3.81 30.09 12.88
CA LYS A 174 3.97 31.27 12.03
C LYS A 174 3.22 32.50 12.57
N GLU A 175 1.96 32.34 12.95
CA GLU A 175 1.11 33.39 13.48
C GLU A 175 1.52 33.84 14.89
N MET A 176 2.34 33.08 15.59
CA MET A 176 2.97 33.47 16.86
C MET A 176 4.17 34.42 16.65
N GLY A 177 4.62 34.61 15.41
CA GLY A 177 5.72 35.49 15.10
C GLY A 177 7.10 34.93 15.39
N LEU A 178 7.24 33.58 15.45
CA LEU A 178 8.51 32.91 15.59
C LEU A 178 9.36 33.05 14.32
N THR A 179 10.67 33.07 14.48
CA THR A 179 11.61 32.98 13.35
C THR A 179 11.48 31.62 12.63
N ASP A 180 11.91 31.54 11.37
CA ASP A 180 11.83 30.30 10.60
C ASP A 180 12.61 29.15 11.28
N GLU A 181 13.75 29.46 11.91
CA GLU A 181 14.54 28.48 12.67
C GLU A 181 13.80 27.96 13.90
N GLU A 182 13.14 28.85 14.65
CA GLU A 182 12.31 28.48 15.80
C GLU A 182 11.09 27.66 15.38
N GLN A 183 10.43 28.06 14.29
CA GLN A 183 9.30 27.30 13.72
C GLN A 183 9.74 25.88 13.34
N ALA A 184 10.86 25.74 12.63
CA ALA A 184 11.39 24.45 12.21
C ALA A 184 11.73 23.56 13.42
N ARG A 185 12.38 24.12 14.44
CA ARG A 185 12.72 23.41 15.69
C ARG A 185 11.47 22.93 16.42
N GLN A 186 10.50 23.83 16.65
CA GLN A 186 9.28 23.52 17.35
C GLN A 186 8.42 22.50 16.59
N LEU A 187 8.31 22.66 15.26
CA LEU A 187 7.58 21.72 14.43
C LEU A 187 8.20 20.32 14.48
N LYS A 188 9.52 20.22 14.47
CA LYS A 188 10.22 18.94 14.60
C LYS A 188 9.92 18.25 15.94
N GLU A 189 9.89 18.97 17.04
CA GLU A 189 9.53 18.43 18.35
C GLU A 189 8.07 17.96 18.38
N ILE A 190 7.13 18.77 17.83
CA ILE A 190 5.73 18.40 17.68
C ILE A 190 5.57 17.11 16.88
N LEU A 191 6.21 17.02 15.71
CA LEU A 191 6.15 15.85 14.85
C LEU A 191 6.89 14.62 15.43
N SER A 192 7.80 14.82 16.41
CA SER A 192 8.38 13.73 17.18
C SER A 192 7.43 13.19 18.26
N GLY A 193 6.31 13.87 18.50
CA GLY A 193 5.24 13.51 19.44
C GLY A 193 5.21 14.35 20.70
N ASP A 194 6.05 15.40 20.81
CA ASP A 194 6.01 16.33 21.94
C ASP A 194 5.28 17.64 21.58
N ILE A 195 3.97 17.55 21.45
CA ILE A 195 3.11 18.74 21.20
C ILE A 195 3.20 19.76 22.35
N ARG A 196 3.55 19.31 23.57
CA ARG A 196 3.65 20.17 24.76
C ARG A 196 4.73 21.24 24.64
N THR A 197 5.68 21.05 23.74
CA THR A 197 6.71 22.05 23.45
C THR A 197 6.14 23.41 23.10
N ILE A 198 4.94 23.49 22.49
CA ILE A 198 4.24 24.76 22.19
C ILE A 198 3.98 25.53 23.48
N ASN A 199 3.71 24.87 24.59
CA ASN A 199 3.43 25.53 25.88
C ASN A 199 4.67 26.20 26.49
N SER A 200 5.88 25.86 26.05
CA SER A 200 7.14 26.47 26.50
C SER A 200 7.45 27.81 25.80
N ILE A 201 6.73 28.15 24.74
CA ILE A 201 6.96 29.40 24.02
C ILE A 201 6.44 30.58 24.85
N GLU A 202 7.29 31.58 25.08
CA GLU A 202 6.95 32.75 25.86
C GLU A 202 5.96 33.67 25.14
N GLY A 203 5.17 34.45 25.90
CA GLY A 203 4.25 35.45 25.33
C GLY A 203 2.99 34.91 24.69
N GLN A 204 2.65 33.65 24.92
CA GLN A 204 1.46 33.03 24.36
C GLN A 204 0.15 33.66 24.90
N PRO A 205 -0.84 33.87 24.02
CA PRO A 205 -2.17 34.24 24.47
C PRO A 205 -2.80 33.11 25.27
N PRO A 206 -3.54 33.42 26.37
CA PRO A 206 -4.13 32.41 27.25
C PRO A 206 -4.98 31.34 26.54
N GLY A 207 -5.70 31.73 25.50
CA GLY A 207 -6.52 30.81 24.70
C GLY A 207 -5.69 29.79 23.90
N LEU A 208 -4.46 30.12 23.49
CA LEU A 208 -3.61 29.18 22.77
C LEU A 208 -3.16 28.02 23.63
N ARG A 209 -2.73 28.30 24.90
CA ARG A 209 -2.36 27.24 25.83
C ARG A 209 -3.53 26.27 26.09
N ARG A 210 -4.74 26.83 26.25
CA ARG A 210 -5.94 26.01 26.42
C ARG A 210 -6.22 25.15 25.19
N PHE A 211 -6.08 25.71 23.98
CA PHE A 211 -6.22 24.98 22.73
C PHE A 211 -5.20 23.84 22.61
N VAL A 212 -3.91 24.12 22.88
CA VAL A 212 -2.85 23.11 22.83
C VAL A 212 -3.10 21.98 23.81
N ASN A 213 -3.50 22.29 25.06
CA ASN A 213 -3.84 21.25 26.03
C ASN A 213 -5.05 20.43 25.57
N LEU A 214 -6.04 21.06 24.96
CA LEU A 214 -7.21 20.35 24.43
C LEU A 214 -6.83 19.33 23.34
N ILE A 215 -5.96 19.71 22.40
CA ILE A 215 -5.51 18.77 21.34
C ILE A 215 -4.53 17.69 21.82
N ILE A 216 -3.86 17.90 22.97
CA ILE A 216 -3.00 16.89 23.60
C ILE A 216 -3.81 15.87 24.39
N ASP A 217 -4.78 16.37 25.18
CA ASP A 217 -5.47 15.57 26.20
C ASP A 217 -6.73 14.88 25.64
N LEU A 218 -7.27 15.37 24.53
CA LEU A 218 -8.52 14.89 23.95
C LEU A 218 -8.30 14.29 22.56
N GLN A 219 -8.66 13.02 22.45
CA GLN A 219 -8.93 12.37 21.17
C GLN A 219 -10.41 12.48 20.89
N GLY A 220 -10.81 13.05 19.75
CA GLY A 220 -12.21 13.30 19.43
C GLY A 220 -12.76 12.39 18.35
N GLU A 221 -14.00 11.98 18.52
CA GLU A 221 -14.76 11.14 17.57
C GLU A 221 -16.12 11.78 17.23
N SER A 222 -16.25 13.10 17.39
CA SER A 222 -17.54 13.76 17.18
C SER A 222 -17.41 15.17 16.64
N GLU A 223 -18.45 15.60 15.92
CA GLU A 223 -18.60 16.96 15.41
C GLU A 223 -18.48 18.01 16.53
N GLY A 224 -19.05 17.74 17.70
CA GLY A 224 -18.94 18.61 18.88
C GLY A 224 -17.50 18.83 19.35
N PHE A 225 -16.58 17.90 19.06
CA PHE A 225 -15.16 18.08 19.33
C PHE A 225 -14.55 19.18 18.47
N MET A 226 -14.88 19.21 17.17
CA MET A 226 -14.42 20.24 16.24
C MET A 226 -14.94 21.65 16.61
N GLU A 227 -16.20 21.76 17.00
CA GLU A 227 -16.76 23.01 17.47
C GLU A 227 -16.05 23.51 18.73
N ASN A 228 -15.76 22.61 19.69
CA ASN A 228 -14.99 22.94 20.88
C ASN A 228 -13.58 23.43 20.53
N LEU A 229 -12.85 22.76 19.64
CA LEU A 229 -11.53 23.20 19.18
C LEU A 229 -11.57 24.61 18.59
N LYS A 230 -12.52 24.86 17.69
CA LYS A 230 -12.67 26.18 17.05
C LYS A 230 -13.06 27.28 18.04
N SER A 231 -13.88 26.97 19.05
CA SER A 231 -14.30 27.93 20.07
C SER A 231 -13.17 28.40 20.97
N VAL A 232 -12.21 27.51 21.25
CA VAL A 232 -11.07 27.79 22.14
C VAL A 232 -9.91 28.46 21.40
N LEU A 233 -9.75 28.21 20.08
CA LEU A 233 -8.69 28.83 19.30
C LEU A 233 -8.94 30.35 19.14
N PRO A 234 -7.99 31.22 19.57
CA PRO A 234 -8.17 32.65 19.46
C PRO A 234 -8.41 33.10 18.00
N VAL A 235 -9.34 34.06 17.82
CA VAL A 235 -9.80 34.54 16.50
C VAL A 235 -8.66 35.08 15.62
N LYS A 236 -7.58 35.55 16.23
CA LYS A 236 -6.42 36.07 15.51
C LYS A 236 -5.70 35.00 14.68
N PHE A 237 -5.78 33.71 15.04
CA PHE A 237 -5.16 32.61 14.32
C PHE A 237 -6.03 32.18 13.12
N LYS A 238 -6.08 33.01 12.10
CA LYS A 238 -6.97 32.83 10.94
C LYS A 238 -6.57 31.62 10.08
N ALA A 239 -5.28 31.45 9.83
CA ALA A 239 -4.79 30.35 9.00
C ALA A 239 -4.97 28.99 9.70
N ALA A 240 -4.70 28.93 11.01
CA ALA A 240 -4.98 27.72 11.79
C ALA A 240 -6.47 27.36 11.84
N ARG A 241 -7.36 28.40 11.87
CA ARG A 241 -8.81 28.16 11.77
C ARG A 241 -9.22 27.59 10.42
N ALA A 242 -8.68 28.12 9.32
CA ALA A 242 -8.93 27.55 7.99
C ALA A 242 -8.52 26.07 7.91
N CYS A 243 -7.38 25.70 8.48
CA CYS A 243 -6.96 24.29 8.57
C CYS A 243 -7.95 23.42 9.39
N LEU A 244 -8.54 23.98 10.47
CA LEU A 244 -9.57 23.24 11.23
C LEU A 244 -10.88 23.14 10.44
N GLU A 245 -11.21 24.11 9.59
CA GLU A 245 -12.38 24.05 8.70
C GLU A 245 -12.19 23.00 7.61
N ASP A 246 -10.98 22.82 7.08
CA ASP A 246 -10.67 21.75 6.13
C ASP A 246 -10.81 20.38 6.80
N LEU A 247 -10.27 20.21 8.02
CA LEU A 247 -10.44 18.98 8.80
C LEU A 247 -11.92 18.67 9.07
N GLU A 248 -12.71 19.69 9.45
CA GLU A 248 -14.15 19.53 9.71
C GLU A 248 -14.92 19.06 8.49
N ARG A 249 -14.61 19.56 7.29
CA ARG A 249 -15.25 19.09 6.05
C ARG A 249 -15.01 17.61 5.81
N ILE A 250 -13.80 17.12 6.10
CA ILE A 250 -13.48 15.68 6.02
C ILE A 250 -14.24 14.89 7.09
N VAL A 251 -14.28 15.39 8.30
CA VAL A 251 -15.06 14.78 9.41
C VAL A 251 -16.53 14.63 9.03
N ASN A 252 -17.16 15.72 8.56
CA ASN A 252 -18.57 15.70 8.14
C ASN A 252 -18.84 14.69 7.01
N LEU A 253 -17.89 14.56 6.07
CA LEU A 253 -17.99 13.55 5.03
C LEU A 253 -17.97 12.14 5.61
N LEU A 254 -17.03 11.83 6.50
CA LEU A 254 -16.89 10.50 7.11
C LEU A 254 -18.10 10.15 7.98
N GLU A 255 -18.63 11.10 8.73
CA GLU A 255 -19.87 10.94 9.50
C GLU A 255 -21.07 10.66 8.60
N GLY A 256 -21.18 11.41 7.49
CA GLY A 256 -22.26 11.26 6.52
C GLY A 256 -22.34 9.87 5.88
N ILE A 257 -21.23 9.14 5.82
CA ILE A 257 -21.16 7.76 5.30
C ILE A 257 -21.07 6.70 6.41
N GLY A 258 -21.11 7.11 7.69
CA GLY A 258 -21.04 6.20 8.83
C GLY A 258 -19.64 5.58 9.04
N GLN A 259 -18.58 6.22 8.55
CA GLN A 259 -17.22 5.75 8.72
C GLN A 259 -16.65 6.14 10.08
N HIS A 260 -16.10 5.16 10.83
CA HIS A 260 -15.41 5.43 12.08
C HIS A 260 -14.11 6.20 11.84
N TYR A 261 -13.93 7.28 12.58
CA TYR A 261 -12.72 8.10 12.56
C TYR A 261 -12.34 8.52 13.99
N GLN A 262 -11.12 9.01 14.13
CA GLN A 262 -10.61 9.61 15.36
C GLN A 262 -9.75 10.82 15.00
N ILE A 263 -9.99 11.96 15.62
CA ILE A 263 -9.11 13.12 15.51
C ILE A 263 -7.99 12.94 16.52
N ASP A 264 -6.75 12.85 16.04
CA ASP A 264 -5.57 12.59 16.85
C ASP A 264 -4.39 13.40 16.31
N PHE A 265 -4.18 14.57 16.86
CA PHE A 265 -3.09 15.45 16.44
C PHE A 265 -1.69 14.90 16.75
N ALA A 266 -1.57 13.97 17.68
CA ALA A 266 -0.32 13.27 17.97
C ALA A 266 0.02 12.23 16.90
N SER A 267 -0.95 11.81 16.09
CA SER A 267 -0.72 10.86 14.98
C SER A 267 0.07 11.46 13.80
N ALA A 268 0.26 12.78 13.77
CA ALA A 268 1.10 13.46 12.77
C ALA A 268 2.61 13.15 12.87
N LYS A 269 2.99 12.26 13.78
CA LYS A 269 4.37 11.85 14.04
C LYS A 269 5.04 11.19 12.83
N GLY A 270 6.23 11.71 12.46
CA GLY A 270 7.07 11.11 11.43
C GLY A 270 6.70 11.48 9.98
N PHE A 271 5.91 12.52 9.77
CA PHE A 271 5.43 12.96 8.45
C PHE A 271 5.98 14.35 8.09
N GLU A 272 7.31 14.44 7.97
CA GLU A 272 8.03 15.72 7.85
C GLU A 272 7.72 16.52 6.57
N TYR A 273 7.34 15.84 5.47
CA TYR A 273 7.00 16.52 4.21
C TYR A 273 5.52 16.90 4.08
N TYR A 274 4.64 16.47 4.98
CA TYR A 274 3.23 16.87 4.91
C TYR A 274 3.04 18.35 5.28
N THR A 275 2.14 18.98 4.55
CA THR A 275 1.83 20.42 4.70
C THR A 275 0.42 20.68 5.20
N GLY A 276 -0.48 19.74 5.03
CA GLY A 276 -1.90 19.85 5.31
C GLY A 276 -2.48 18.70 6.12
N MET A 277 -3.56 18.12 5.60
CA MET A 277 -4.17 16.91 6.15
C MET A 277 -3.18 15.77 6.23
N VAL A 278 -3.28 15.00 7.32
CA VAL A 278 -2.59 13.72 7.52
C VAL A 278 -3.60 12.70 8.04
N TYR A 279 -3.53 11.50 7.53
CA TYR A 279 -4.43 10.43 7.95
C TYR A 279 -3.71 9.08 8.01
N GLN A 280 -4.18 8.24 8.93
CA GLN A 280 -3.70 6.86 9.09
C GLN A 280 -4.89 5.91 9.08
N PHE A 281 -4.74 4.82 8.35
CA PHE A 281 -5.70 3.71 8.36
C PHE A 281 -5.22 2.65 9.33
N TYR A 282 -6.10 2.16 10.18
CA TYR A 282 -5.74 1.13 11.13
C TYR A 282 -6.89 0.18 11.42
N SER A 283 -6.54 -1.03 11.85
CA SER A 283 -7.45 -2.05 12.31
C SER A 283 -6.77 -2.83 13.42
N GLU A 284 -7.52 -3.13 14.50
CA GLU A 284 -7.02 -3.92 15.64
C GLU A 284 -5.66 -3.42 16.20
N GLY A 285 -5.47 -2.10 16.22
CA GLY A 285 -4.23 -1.48 16.71
C GLY A 285 -3.06 -1.46 15.72
N ASN A 286 -3.19 -2.08 14.55
CA ASN A 286 -2.16 -2.10 13.52
C ASN A 286 -2.38 -0.97 12.50
N VAL A 287 -1.33 -0.22 12.19
CA VAL A 287 -1.34 0.78 11.10
C VAL A 287 -1.21 0.06 9.78
N LEU A 288 -2.25 0.15 8.94
CA LEU A 288 -2.34 -0.48 7.62
C LEU A 288 -1.78 0.39 6.51
N GLY A 289 -1.77 1.71 6.72
CA GLY A 289 -1.30 2.69 5.77
C GLY A 289 -1.43 4.10 6.31
N ASN A 290 -0.88 5.04 5.60
CA ASN A 290 -0.94 6.46 5.92
C ASN A 290 -0.95 7.30 4.66
N GLY A 291 -1.38 8.54 4.78
CA GLY A 291 -1.39 9.52 3.69
C GLY A 291 -1.49 10.93 4.20
N GLY A 292 -1.49 11.86 3.26
CA GLY A 292 -1.65 13.28 3.57
C GLY A 292 -1.33 14.19 2.39
N ARG A 293 -1.38 15.50 2.65
CA ARG A 293 -1.13 16.58 1.70
C ARG A 293 0.30 17.09 1.80
N TYR A 294 0.96 17.27 0.66
CA TYR A 294 2.37 17.65 0.55
C TYR A 294 2.60 18.68 -0.58
N ASP A 295 1.90 19.81 -0.51
CA ASP A 295 1.89 20.86 -1.57
C ASP A 295 3.26 21.46 -1.87
N GLU A 296 4.20 21.41 -0.90
CA GLU A 296 5.56 21.93 -1.06
C GLU A 296 6.48 20.96 -1.85
N LEU A 297 6.11 19.69 -1.99
CA LEU A 297 7.00 18.69 -2.59
C LEU A 297 7.30 18.94 -4.07
N ILE A 298 6.27 19.23 -4.86
CA ILE A 298 6.44 19.42 -6.32
C ILE A 298 7.35 20.62 -6.63
N PRO A 299 7.18 21.80 -6.02
CA PRO A 299 8.13 22.92 -6.17
C PRO A 299 9.55 22.61 -5.72
N LEU A 300 9.74 21.87 -4.61
CA LEU A 300 11.04 21.54 -4.06
C LEU A 300 11.89 20.65 -4.99
N ILE A 301 11.26 19.87 -5.84
CA ILE A 301 11.94 19.03 -6.84
C ILE A 301 11.95 19.65 -8.24
N GLY A 302 11.69 20.95 -8.36
CA GLY A 302 11.80 21.71 -9.61
C GLY A 302 10.52 21.77 -10.44
N GLY A 303 9.38 21.33 -9.92
CA GLY A 303 8.09 21.44 -10.59
C GLY A 303 7.38 22.76 -10.33
N LYS A 304 6.20 22.92 -10.97
CA LYS A 304 5.32 24.07 -10.76
C LYS A 304 4.73 24.05 -9.34
N ASN A 305 4.31 25.22 -8.84
CA ASN A 305 3.57 25.28 -7.58
C ASN A 305 2.14 24.73 -7.79
N ILE A 306 1.97 23.46 -7.49
CA ILE A 306 0.73 22.71 -7.66
C ILE A 306 0.48 21.86 -6.42
N PRO A 307 -0.77 21.83 -5.88
CA PRO A 307 -1.07 21.02 -4.70
C PRO A 307 -0.94 19.53 -4.98
N ALA A 308 -0.57 18.78 -3.95
CA ALA A 308 -0.42 17.34 -4.07
C ALA A 308 -0.78 16.61 -2.77
N CYS A 309 -1.42 15.48 -2.90
CA CYS A 309 -1.79 14.60 -1.79
C CYS A 309 -1.75 13.13 -2.23
N GLY A 310 -1.62 12.21 -1.29
CA GLY A 310 -1.53 10.79 -1.59
C GLY A 310 -1.63 9.90 -0.35
N PHE A 311 -1.66 8.61 -0.57
CA PHE A 311 -1.55 7.62 0.49
C PHE A 311 -0.73 6.42 0.07
N ALA A 312 -0.21 5.68 1.04
CA ALA A 312 0.42 4.38 0.87
C ALA A 312 -0.18 3.37 1.84
N LEU A 313 -0.64 2.24 1.33
CA LEU A 313 -1.01 1.06 2.11
C LEU A 313 0.19 0.11 2.21
N PHE A 314 0.40 -0.45 3.40
CA PHE A 314 1.51 -1.36 3.68
C PHE A 314 1.05 -2.81 3.49
N ALA A 315 1.29 -3.37 2.30
CA ALA A 315 0.83 -4.72 1.96
C ALA A 315 1.30 -5.79 2.96
N ASP A 316 2.47 -5.59 3.57
CA ASP A 316 3.01 -6.48 4.61
C ASP A 316 2.23 -6.47 5.93
N ARG A 317 1.34 -5.51 6.14
CA ARG A 317 0.56 -5.32 7.38
C ARG A 317 -0.93 -5.57 7.19
N ILE A 318 -1.34 -5.80 5.95
CA ILE A 318 -2.72 -6.12 5.60
C ILE A 318 -2.84 -7.63 5.61
N ASP A 319 -3.76 -8.16 6.43
CA ASP A 319 -4.15 -9.57 6.39
C ASP A 319 -5.49 -9.69 5.66
N PRO A 320 -5.45 -9.95 4.34
CA PRO A 320 -6.66 -10.01 3.56
C PRO A 320 -7.46 -11.25 3.92
N VAL A 321 -8.78 -11.12 3.81
CA VAL A 321 -9.65 -12.30 3.80
C VAL A 321 -9.23 -13.16 2.63
N VAL A 322 -8.62 -14.29 2.93
CA VAL A 322 -8.40 -15.31 1.91
C VAL A 322 -9.78 -15.81 1.53
N ASN A 323 -10.34 -15.26 0.46
CA ASN A 323 -11.55 -15.80 -0.12
C ASN A 323 -11.22 -17.18 -0.69
N GLU A 324 -11.39 -18.21 0.14
CA GLU A 324 -11.38 -19.61 -0.32
C GLU A 324 -12.45 -19.87 -1.41
N GLY A 325 -13.33 -18.89 -1.65
CA GLY A 325 -14.50 -19.00 -2.51
C GLY A 325 -14.31 -18.81 -4.02
N LYS A 326 -13.17 -18.30 -4.49
CA LYS A 326 -12.73 -18.57 -5.86
C LYS A 326 -11.75 -19.73 -5.74
N GLY A 327 -12.29 -20.93 -5.79
CA GLY A 327 -11.63 -22.18 -5.50
C GLY A 327 -10.18 -22.17 -5.97
N ALA A 328 -9.28 -22.60 -5.07
CA ALA A 328 -7.93 -22.93 -5.48
C ALA A 328 -8.03 -23.66 -6.83
N PRO A 329 -7.27 -23.23 -7.85
CA PRO A 329 -7.43 -23.80 -9.19
C PRO A 329 -7.39 -25.31 -9.06
N VAL A 330 -8.41 -25.98 -9.60
CA VAL A 330 -8.58 -27.42 -9.44
C VAL A 330 -7.33 -28.11 -9.97
N ASN A 331 -6.58 -28.71 -9.07
CA ASN A 331 -5.30 -29.33 -9.38
C ASN A 331 -5.52 -30.73 -9.98
N ILE A 332 -4.99 -30.93 -11.17
CA ILE A 332 -5.01 -32.19 -11.91
C ILE A 332 -3.59 -32.78 -11.91
N LEU A 333 -3.45 -34.02 -11.47
CA LEU A 333 -2.26 -34.84 -11.73
C LEU A 333 -2.48 -35.66 -12.99
N LEU A 334 -1.70 -35.39 -14.03
CA LEU A 334 -1.79 -36.07 -15.34
C LEU A 334 -0.66 -37.07 -15.50
N SER A 335 -1.02 -38.34 -15.69
CA SER A 335 -0.09 -39.45 -16.00
C SER A 335 -0.43 -40.11 -17.35
N SER A 336 0.41 -40.97 -17.85
CA SER A 336 0.17 -41.73 -19.08
C SER A 336 0.73 -43.11 -19.03
N GLU A 337 -0.07 -44.07 -19.46
CA GLU A 337 0.30 -45.46 -19.69
C GLU A 337 0.71 -45.72 -21.15
N ILE A 338 0.75 -44.71 -21.99
CA ILE A 338 1.16 -44.78 -23.40
C ILE A 338 2.67 -45.04 -23.47
N ASP A 339 3.10 -45.90 -24.38
CA ASP A 339 4.51 -46.24 -24.57
C ASP A 339 5.31 -45.08 -25.17
N ARG A 340 6.64 -45.08 -24.87
CA ARG A 340 7.58 -44.18 -25.57
C ARG A 340 7.64 -44.50 -27.07
N PRO A 341 7.74 -43.52 -27.98
CA PRO A 341 8.05 -42.11 -27.76
C PRO A 341 6.81 -41.17 -27.67
N GLU A 342 5.59 -41.66 -27.91
CA GLU A 342 4.38 -40.84 -28.02
C GLU A 342 3.89 -40.27 -26.66
N ARG A 343 4.35 -40.87 -25.56
CA ARG A 343 3.94 -40.52 -24.19
C ARG A 343 4.01 -39.00 -23.90
N MET A 344 5.19 -38.44 -24.09
CA MET A 344 5.40 -37.03 -23.74
C MET A 344 4.59 -36.11 -24.61
N LYS A 345 4.51 -36.36 -25.92
CA LYS A 345 3.69 -35.61 -26.85
C LYS A 345 2.23 -35.56 -26.40
N SER A 346 1.65 -36.75 -26.13
CA SER A 346 0.25 -36.87 -25.69
C SER A 346 -0.01 -36.17 -24.35
N LEU A 347 0.93 -36.27 -23.39
CA LEU A 347 0.83 -35.61 -22.09
C LEU A 347 0.81 -34.09 -22.26
N PHE A 348 1.71 -33.51 -23.05
CA PHE A 348 1.76 -32.06 -23.27
C PHE A 348 0.55 -31.54 -24.04
N GLU A 349 0.08 -32.27 -25.06
CA GLU A 349 -1.13 -31.91 -25.78
C GLU A 349 -2.36 -31.87 -24.86
N VAL A 350 -2.56 -32.91 -24.07
CA VAL A 350 -3.69 -32.97 -23.13
C VAL A 350 -3.55 -31.96 -21.99
N ALA A 351 -2.35 -31.81 -21.44
CA ALA A 351 -2.11 -30.77 -20.43
C ALA A 351 -2.39 -29.37 -20.95
N GLY A 352 -1.99 -29.08 -22.20
CA GLY A 352 -2.29 -27.81 -22.85
C GLY A 352 -3.79 -27.55 -22.99
N LEU A 353 -4.53 -28.57 -23.41
CA LEU A 353 -5.99 -28.48 -23.54
C LEU A 353 -6.69 -28.23 -22.20
N LEU A 354 -6.27 -28.93 -21.15
CA LEU A 354 -6.85 -28.75 -19.82
C LEU A 354 -6.49 -27.39 -19.21
N ARG A 355 -5.26 -26.89 -19.44
CA ARG A 355 -4.86 -25.55 -19.02
C ARG A 355 -5.64 -24.45 -19.74
N ALA A 356 -5.96 -24.64 -21.01
CA ALA A 356 -6.79 -23.70 -21.76
C ALA A 356 -8.25 -23.63 -21.22
N GLU A 357 -8.73 -24.67 -20.54
CA GLU A 357 -10.00 -24.70 -19.83
C GLU A 357 -9.90 -24.13 -18.38
N GLY A 358 -8.73 -23.61 -17.98
CA GLY A 358 -8.50 -22.97 -16.68
C GLY A 358 -8.05 -23.91 -15.54
N TYR A 359 -7.74 -25.19 -15.84
CA TYR A 359 -7.25 -26.12 -14.80
C TYR A 359 -5.74 -25.98 -14.58
N VAL A 360 -5.31 -26.16 -13.32
CA VAL A 360 -3.88 -26.35 -13.01
C VAL A 360 -3.51 -27.81 -13.23
N VAL A 361 -2.65 -28.07 -14.21
CA VAL A 361 -2.27 -29.42 -14.62
C VAL A 361 -0.79 -29.67 -14.38
N ARG A 362 -0.48 -30.65 -13.51
CA ARG A 362 0.86 -31.17 -13.28
C ARG A 362 1.00 -32.52 -13.97
N ILE A 363 2.13 -32.72 -14.64
CA ILE A 363 2.50 -34.02 -15.21
C ILE A 363 3.20 -34.83 -14.13
N ASP A 364 2.76 -36.05 -13.94
CA ASP A 364 3.37 -37.01 -13.02
C ASP A 364 4.74 -37.42 -13.58
N LEU A 365 5.79 -36.96 -12.93
CA LEU A 365 7.18 -37.32 -13.27
C LEU A 365 7.73 -38.48 -12.45
N GLY A 366 6.88 -39.10 -11.60
CA GLY A 366 7.29 -40.18 -10.71
C GLY A 366 7.99 -39.69 -9.44
N ASP A 367 7.85 -38.41 -9.11
CA ASP A 367 8.50 -37.76 -7.98
C ASP A 367 7.80 -37.97 -6.62
N GLY A 368 6.72 -38.77 -6.61
CA GLY A 368 5.95 -39.06 -5.38
C GLY A 368 5.30 -37.84 -4.75
N SER A 369 5.05 -36.78 -5.55
CA SER A 369 4.54 -35.50 -5.07
C SER A 369 3.33 -35.66 -4.14
N SER A 370 3.47 -35.17 -2.90
CA SER A 370 2.44 -35.15 -1.85
C SER A 370 1.44 -33.99 -1.97
N ALA A 371 1.51 -33.19 -3.03
CA ALA A 371 0.59 -32.06 -3.20
C ALA A 371 -0.85 -32.55 -3.38
N PRO A 372 -1.85 -31.92 -2.73
CA PRO A 372 -3.23 -32.32 -2.88
C PRO A 372 -3.71 -32.08 -4.32
N PHE A 373 -4.21 -33.13 -4.95
CA PHE A 373 -4.87 -33.06 -6.25
C PHE A 373 -6.35 -33.33 -6.06
N ARG A 374 -7.19 -32.59 -6.74
CA ARG A 374 -8.62 -32.91 -6.84
C ARG A 374 -8.84 -34.10 -7.79
N TRP A 375 -8.12 -34.09 -8.91
CA TRP A 375 -8.30 -35.05 -9.98
C TRP A 375 -6.98 -35.74 -10.34
N LYS A 376 -7.02 -37.05 -10.46
CA LYS A 376 -5.95 -37.84 -11.07
C LYS A 376 -6.46 -38.40 -12.41
N ILE A 377 -5.74 -38.06 -13.49
CA ILE A 377 -6.09 -38.46 -14.86
C ILE A 377 -4.94 -39.27 -15.41
N SER A 378 -5.21 -40.47 -15.90
CA SER A 378 -4.26 -41.29 -16.64
C SER A 378 -4.68 -41.42 -18.11
N LEU A 379 -3.74 -41.20 -19.02
CA LEU A 379 -3.94 -41.38 -20.46
C LEU A 379 -3.63 -42.82 -20.81
N ASN A 380 -4.52 -43.47 -21.56
CA ASN A 380 -4.26 -44.74 -22.23
C ASN A 380 -4.58 -44.62 -23.72
N LYS A 381 -4.21 -45.61 -24.51
CA LYS A 381 -4.45 -45.65 -25.95
C LYS A 381 -5.19 -46.94 -26.31
N LYS A 382 -6.35 -46.78 -26.95
CA LYS A 382 -7.08 -47.91 -27.52
C LYS A 382 -7.16 -47.72 -29.05
N GLY A 383 -6.30 -48.50 -29.76
CA GLY A 383 -6.08 -48.28 -31.16
C GLY A 383 -5.43 -46.92 -31.44
N LYS A 384 -6.09 -46.10 -32.30
CA LYS A 384 -5.60 -44.71 -32.59
C LYS A 384 -6.16 -43.64 -31.66
N GLN A 385 -7.06 -43.97 -30.72
CA GLN A 385 -7.75 -42.98 -29.87
C GLN A 385 -7.17 -42.95 -28.47
N ILE A 386 -6.93 -41.76 -27.95
CA ILE A 386 -6.59 -41.51 -26.56
C ILE A 386 -7.86 -41.61 -25.71
N GLN A 387 -7.81 -42.41 -24.67
CA GLN A 387 -8.83 -42.56 -23.64
C GLN A 387 -8.29 -42.10 -22.31
N PHE A 388 -9.17 -41.77 -21.39
CA PHE A 388 -8.83 -41.21 -20.08
C PHE A 388 -9.40 -42.10 -18.97
N ASN A 389 -8.59 -42.34 -17.97
CA ASN A 389 -9.05 -42.85 -16.68
C ASN A 389 -9.03 -41.70 -15.70
N LEU A 390 -10.17 -41.39 -15.08
CA LEU A 390 -10.35 -40.30 -14.14
C LEU A 390 -10.59 -40.83 -12.74
N THR A 391 -9.92 -40.28 -11.76
CA THR A 391 -10.19 -40.54 -10.33
C THR A 391 -10.42 -39.17 -9.65
N ASP A 392 -11.59 -39.01 -9.03
CA ASP A 392 -11.87 -37.93 -8.11
C ASP A 392 -11.32 -38.25 -6.73
N MET A 393 -10.32 -37.55 -6.28
CA MET A 393 -9.64 -37.82 -5.00
C MET A 393 -10.47 -37.35 -3.79
N ALA A 394 -11.47 -36.49 -3.98
CA ALA A 394 -12.35 -36.05 -2.91
C ALA A 394 -13.50 -37.05 -2.66
N THR A 395 -14.07 -37.62 -3.72
CA THR A 395 -15.20 -38.56 -3.61
C THR A 395 -14.81 -40.02 -3.74
N GLY A 396 -13.59 -40.30 -4.22
CA GLY A 396 -13.13 -41.65 -4.55
C GLY A 396 -13.74 -42.23 -5.85
N THR A 397 -14.54 -41.46 -6.58
CA THR A 397 -15.21 -41.89 -7.82
C THR A 397 -14.16 -42.15 -8.92
N LYS A 398 -14.34 -43.24 -9.66
CA LYS A 398 -13.44 -43.63 -10.77
C LYS A 398 -14.26 -43.87 -12.04
N GLU A 399 -13.82 -43.30 -13.14
CA GLU A 399 -14.32 -43.56 -14.49
C GLU A 399 -13.14 -43.96 -15.41
N ALA A 400 -13.28 -45.05 -16.15
CA ALA A 400 -12.23 -45.55 -17.01
C ALA A 400 -12.63 -45.59 -18.47
N GLY A 401 -11.67 -45.39 -19.38
CA GLY A 401 -11.85 -45.50 -20.83
C GLY A 401 -12.76 -44.41 -21.40
N ILE A 402 -12.86 -43.25 -20.75
CA ILE A 402 -13.76 -42.18 -21.16
C ILE A 402 -13.14 -41.35 -22.30
N THR A 403 -14.04 -40.70 -23.09
CA THR A 403 -13.66 -39.78 -24.15
C THR A 403 -13.31 -38.38 -23.59
N ARG A 404 -12.61 -37.55 -24.37
CA ARG A 404 -12.32 -36.18 -24.03
C ARG A 404 -13.56 -35.36 -23.68
N LYS A 405 -14.65 -35.53 -24.44
CA LYS A 405 -15.91 -34.80 -24.19
C LYS A 405 -16.48 -35.17 -22.82
N ARG A 406 -16.48 -36.44 -22.49
CA ARG A 406 -16.96 -36.91 -21.18
C ARG A 406 -16.07 -36.44 -20.03
N LEU A 407 -14.75 -36.47 -20.22
CA LEU A 407 -13.80 -35.95 -19.26
C LEU A 407 -14.09 -34.49 -18.90
N LEU A 408 -14.23 -33.60 -19.89
CA LEU A 408 -14.51 -32.19 -19.67
C LEU A 408 -15.87 -31.96 -19.00
N GLN A 409 -16.88 -32.77 -19.29
CA GLN A 409 -18.17 -32.71 -18.62
C GLN A 409 -18.05 -33.04 -17.11
N LEU A 410 -17.31 -34.09 -16.77
CA LEU A 410 -17.10 -34.51 -15.40
C LEU A 410 -16.30 -33.46 -14.61
N LEU A 411 -15.23 -32.93 -15.17
CA LEU A 411 -14.44 -31.87 -14.55
C LEU A 411 -15.30 -30.61 -14.28
N LYS A 412 -16.17 -30.20 -15.22
CA LYS A 412 -17.08 -29.07 -15.05
C LYS A 412 -18.17 -29.30 -14.02
N SER A 413 -18.70 -30.53 -13.92
CA SER A 413 -19.73 -30.89 -12.92
C SER A 413 -19.16 -31.03 -11.51
N GLY A 414 -17.91 -31.43 -11.35
CA GLY A 414 -17.26 -31.58 -10.06
C GLY A 414 -16.56 -30.31 -9.56
N ALA A 415 -16.49 -29.26 -10.39
CA ALA A 415 -15.94 -27.95 -10.00
C ALA A 415 -16.99 -27.05 -9.31
N LYS A 416 -18.23 -27.51 -9.22
CA LYS A 416 -19.29 -26.89 -8.41
C LYS A 416 -19.31 -27.58 -7.05
#